data_75e1e55225303779bcda345181e867f5
#
_entry.id   75e1e55225303779bcda345181e867f5
#
_cell.length_a   1.000
_cell.length_b   1.000
_cell.length_c   1.000
_cell.angle_alpha   90.00
_cell.angle_beta   90.00
_cell.angle_gamma   90.00
#
_symmetry.space_group_name_H-M   'P 1'
#
loop_
_entity.id
_entity.type
_entity.pdbx_description
1 polymer ?
#
loop_
_entity_poly.entity_id
_entity_poly.type
_entity_poly.pdbx_seq_one_letter_code
_entity_poly.pdbx_strand_id
1 'polypeptide(L)'
;MLINQTFEIDSCDDVELNIKRTSKLEYRISYDDEKEMKAIVFIIGGYGANANIHFLDSYRNYIAKKFDVATINVFYHCFCQRRSDVEKYSAFTIFTKDDVSNLSQVLLEIGVNINVNLENAQQCYELLNQNITTLKSQGKLAQNYQAKFTSTFVPPNGDYQNYGIMAAIDHINALKDLVKRFPKFADLPKIYGGGSYGGYLSLLIAKIAPWYVDGVIDNSGSALPPLNYILGREMEHSYGDYYEDFPHNRIIFFLKTHWTRKENSPYFFNNENYFIRTLLNKDHLILQSQKNKNIIYVSYHSDKDPLTPANFKQQTMQILKILGYDVSLNLIDENKIDGKFIKNLDHGCGIPDKALFRKELPLMLEKLQKRKSFMQENSISYPCGNKVFIFKDVGDKFELVIKD
;
A
#
# COMPACT_ATOMS: atom_id res chain seq x y z
N MET A 1 0.90 -5.24 31.46
CA MET A 1 0.50 -3.84 31.09
C MET A 1 0.71 -3.64 29.59
N LEU A 2 -0.16 -2.88 28.91
CA LEU A 2 0.00 -2.60 27.47
C LEU A 2 1.18 -1.64 27.24
N ILE A 3 2.20 -2.11 26.55
CA ILE A 3 3.39 -1.35 26.16
C ILE A 3 3.20 -0.81 24.75
N ASN A 4 3.54 0.45 24.54
CA ASN A 4 3.56 1.13 23.25
C ASN A 4 4.94 1.75 23.05
N GLN A 5 5.62 1.38 21.97
CA GLN A 5 6.95 1.90 21.64
C GLN A 5 7.06 2.24 20.16
N THR A 6 7.85 3.26 19.88
CA THR A 6 8.18 3.71 18.53
C THR A 6 9.69 3.58 18.32
N PHE A 7 10.08 3.05 17.18
CA PHE A 7 11.49 2.87 16.80
C PHE A 7 11.74 3.49 15.42
N GLU A 8 12.93 4.01 15.25
CA GLU A 8 13.44 4.49 13.97
C GLU A 8 14.75 3.76 13.64
N ILE A 9 14.85 3.29 12.40
CA ILE A 9 16.03 2.59 11.87
C ILE A 9 16.45 3.20 10.54
N ASP A 10 17.64 2.84 10.06
CA ASP A 10 18.09 3.21 8.73
C ASP A 10 17.24 2.53 7.67
N SER A 11 16.80 3.27 6.67
CA SER A 11 16.08 2.74 5.52
C SER A 11 17.03 2.21 4.45
N CYS A 12 16.52 1.33 3.56
CA CYS A 12 17.25 0.88 2.39
C CYS A 12 17.07 1.86 1.22
N ASP A 13 18.08 1.94 0.35
CA ASP A 13 18.02 2.68 -0.90
C ASP A 13 17.05 2.02 -1.89
N ASP A 14 16.50 2.82 -2.81
CA ASP A 14 15.71 2.31 -3.92
C ASP A 14 16.63 1.86 -5.06
N VAL A 15 16.84 0.56 -5.15
CA VAL A 15 17.75 -0.05 -6.14
C VAL A 15 17.14 0.01 -7.56
N GLU A 16 15.82 -0.05 -7.68
CA GLU A 16 15.15 0.00 -8.99
C GLU A 16 15.30 1.38 -9.67
N LEU A 17 15.20 2.45 -8.88
CA LEU A 17 15.30 3.83 -9.38
C LEU A 17 16.68 4.45 -9.15
N ASN A 18 17.60 3.71 -8.52
CA ASN A 18 18.91 4.20 -8.11
C ASN A 18 18.82 5.51 -7.28
N ILE A 19 17.89 5.55 -6.33
CA ILE A 19 17.65 6.71 -5.46
C ILE A 19 18.11 6.38 -4.06
N LYS A 20 19.03 7.19 -3.53
CA LYS A 20 19.44 7.09 -2.13
C LYS A 20 18.34 7.62 -1.22
N ARG A 21 17.92 6.79 -0.27
CA ARG A 21 16.93 7.16 0.73
C ARG A 21 17.61 7.72 1.97
N THR A 22 17.22 8.92 2.39
CA THR A 22 17.80 9.64 3.54
C THR A 22 16.89 9.67 4.75
N SER A 23 15.59 9.40 4.58
CA SER A 23 14.63 9.31 5.69
C SER A 23 14.86 8.07 6.53
N LYS A 24 14.56 8.15 7.83
CA LYS A 24 14.52 6.96 8.69
C LYS A 24 13.23 6.18 8.44
N LEU A 25 13.30 4.87 8.64
CA LEU A 25 12.14 3.99 8.70
C LEU A 25 11.60 3.97 10.13
N GLU A 26 10.39 4.46 10.34
CA GLU A 26 9.69 4.39 11.62
C GLU A 26 8.78 3.17 11.68
N TYR A 27 8.73 2.49 12.82
CA TYR A 27 7.69 1.52 13.11
C TYR A 27 7.25 1.60 14.57
N ARG A 28 6.01 1.19 14.83
CA ARG A 28 5.41 1.20 16.17
C ARG A 28 4.96 -0.19 16.55
N ILE A 29 5.17 -0.54 17.83
CA ILE A 29 4.73 -1.81 18.40
C ILE A 29 3.82 -1.57 19.60
N SER A 30 2.83 -2.47 19.73
CA SER A 30 2.02 -2.63 20.95
C SER A 30 1.98 -4.08 21.36
N TYR A 31 2.22 -4.37 22.65
CA TYR A 31 2.11 -5.71 23.23
C TYR A 31 1.84 -5.62 24.73
N ASP A 32 1.30 -6.68 25.33
CA ASP A 32 1.13 -6.78 26.80
C ASP A 32 2.34 -7.50 27.39
N ASP A 33 3.11 -6.82 28.25
CA ASP A 33 4.33 -7.37 28.85
C ASP A 33 4.07 -8.37 29.97
N GLU A 34 2.86 -8.43 30.50
CA GLU A 34 2.43 -9.40 31.51
C GLU A 34 1.93 -10.72 30.91
N LYS A 35 1.88 -10.81 29.57
CA LYS A 35 1.36 -11.98 28.86
C LYS A 35 2.39 -12.58 27.90
N GLU A 36 2.25 -13.86 27.65
CA GLU A 36 2.96 -14.51 26.57
C GLU A 36 2.32 -14.14 25.21
N MET A 37 3.13 -13.61 24.31
CA MET A 37 2.65 -13.26 22.96
C MET A 37 2.55 -14.50 22.08
N LYS A 38 1.44 -14.62 21.34
CA LYS A 38 1.15 -15.77 20.47
C LYS A 38 1.70 -15.62 19.06
N ALA A 39 1.89 -14.39 18.60
CA ALA A 39 2.39 -14.07 17.26
C ALA A 39 2.87 -12.61 17.17
N ILE A 40 3.61 -12.32 16.12
CA ILE A 40 3.86 -10.97 15.63
C ILE A 40 2.84 -10.69 14.51
N VAL A 41 2.10 -9.59 14.60
CA VAL A 41 1.03 -9.23 13.65
C VAL A 41 1.30 -7.86 13.06
N PHE A 42 1.54 -7.80 11.76
CA PHE A 42 1.66 -6.56 10.99
C PHE A 42 0.29 -6.15 10.45
N ILE A 43 -0.17 -4.96 10.82
CA ILE A 43 -1.40 -4.36 10.30
C ILE A 43 -0.99 -3.35 9.23
N ILE A 44 -1.40 -3.61 7.99
CA ILE A 44 -1.03 -2.82 6.82
C ILE A 44 -2.31 -2.21 6.24
N GLY A 45 -2.45 -0.90 6.34
CA GLY A 45 -3.63 -0.19 5.82
C GLY A 45 -3.68 -0.15 4.29
N GLY A 46 -4.87 0.05 3.74
CA GLY A 46 -5.09 0.26 2.32
C GLY A 46 -4.46 1.55 1.80
N TYR A 47 -4.50 1.77 0.49
CA TYR A 47 -3.93 2.94 -0.16
C TYR A 47 -4.52 4.24 0.41
N GLY A 48 -3.67 5.07 1.02
CA GLY A 48 -4.08 6.31 1.68
C GLY A 48 -4.90 6.15 2.97
N ALA A 49 -5.17 4.93 3.45
CA ALA A 49 -5.89 4.69 4.71
C ALA A 49 -5.09 5.07 5.96
N ASN A 50 -3.79 5.30 5.80
CA ASN A 50 -2.87 5.61 6.89
C ASN A 50 -2.88 7.09 7.31
N ALA A 51 -3.76 7.91 6.74
CA ALA A 51 -3.84 9.34 7.05
C ALA A 51 -4.29 9.63 8.51
N ASN A 52 -5.09 8.75 9.12
CA ASN A 52 -5.53 8.90 10.51
C ASN A 52 -4.61 8.10 11.46
N ILE A 53 -3.60 8.79 11.97
CA ILE A 53 -2.58 8.19 12.85
C ILE A 53 -3.15 7.76 14.21
N HIS A 54 -4.06 8.54 14.79
CA HIS A 54 -4.70 8.19 16.06
C HIS A 54 -5.55 6.92 15.95
N PHE A 55 -6.24 6.75 14.82
CA PHE A 55 -6.99 5.52 14.56
C PHE A 55 -6.06 4.31 14.44
N LEU A 56 -4.92 4.42 13.75
CA LEU A 56 -3.94 3.35 13.63
C LEU A 56 -3.39 2.94 15.00
N ASP A 57 -3.04 3.89 15.85
CA ASP A 57 -2.56 3.62 17.20
C ASP A 57 -3.62 2.92 18.06
N SER A 58 -4.85 3.42 18.02
CA SER A 58 -5.99 2.80 18.73
C SER A 58 -6.27 1.38 18.23
N TYR A 59 -6.17 1.17 16.92
CA TYR A 59 -6.40 -0.13 16.32
C TYR A 59 -5.30 -1.13 16.68
N ARG A 60 -4.03 -0.73 16.60
CA ARG A 60 -2.89 -1.54 17.03
C ARG A 60 -3.03 -1.99 18.49
N ASN A 61 -3.35 -1.05 19.39
CA ASN A 61 -3.58 -1.32 20.80
C ASN A 61 -4.73 -2.32 21.04
N TYR A 62 -5.82 -2.16 20.30
CA TYR A 62 -6.97 -3.07 20.39
C TYR A 62 -6.60 -4.50 20.01
N ILE A 63 -5.89 -4.71 18.90
CA ILE A 63 -5.49 -6.05 18.44
C ILE A 63 -4.50 -6.69 19.43
N ALA A 64 -3.48 -5.94 19.86
CA ALA A 64 -2.50 -6.43 20.83
C ALA A 64 -3.15 -6.92 22.12
N LYS A 65 -4.03 -6.11 22.70
CA LYS A 65 -4.69 -6.42 23.98
C LYS A 65 -5.70 -7.57 23.85
N LYS A 66 -6.42 -7.63 22.73
CA LYS A 66 -7.51 -8.60 22.57
C LYS A 66 -7.01 -10.01 22.28
N PHE A 67 -5.91 -10.17 21.56
CA PHE A 67 -5.47 -11.45 21.04
C PHE A 67 -4.14 -11.95 21.61
N ASP A 68 -3.54 -11.20 22.54
CA ASP A 68 -2.23 -11.50 23.13
C ASP A 68 -1.15 -11.67 22.04
N VAL A 69 -1.03 -10.65 21.17
CA VAL A 69 -0.07 -10.62 20.07
C VAL A 69 0.76 -9.33 20.10
N ALA A 70 1.99 -9.39 19.59
CA ALA A 70 2.79 -8.21 19.33
C ALA A 70 2.33 -7.59 18.00
N THR A 71 1.65 -6.43 18.06
CA THR A 71 1.05 -5.79 16.89
C THR A 71 1.90 -4.63 16.41
N ILE A 72 2.15 -4.55 15.09
CA ILE A 72 3.08 -3.62 14.48
C ILE A 72 2.40 -2.82 13.36
N ASN A 73 2.66 -1.51 13.32
CA ASN A 73 2.50 -0.67 12.14
C ASN A 73 3.86 -0.19 11.69
N VAL A 74 4.14 -0.32 10.39
CA VAL A 74 5.36 0.19 9.75
C VAL A 74 5.00 1.44 8.94
N PHE A 75 5.72 2.52 9.17
CA PHE A 75 5.63 3.76 8.39
C PHE A 75 6.61 3.66 7.22
N TYR A 76 6.29 2.76 6.32
CA TYR A 76 7.10 2.35 5.18
C TYR A 76 7.29 3.47 4.15
N HIS A 77 8.16 3.28 3.19
CA HIS A 77 8.36 4.22 2.10
C HIS A 77 7.05 4.61 1.42
N CYS A 78 6.80 5.90 1.33
CA CYS A 78 5.54 6.46 0.81
C CYS A 78 4.29 6.06 1.63
N PHE A 79 4.44 5.86 2.95
CA PHE A 79 3.32 5.62 3.85
C PHE A 79 2.32 6.77 3.87
N CYS A 80 2.82 8.02 3.85
CA CYS A 80 2.04 9.25 3.93
C CYS A 80 1.58 9.68 2.54
N GLN A 81 0.45 9.15 2.08
CA GLN A 81 -0.05 9.33 0.72
C GLN A 81 -1.14 10.40 0.60
N ARG A 82 -1.65 10.91 1.71
CA ARG A 82 -2.75 11.90 1.79
C ARG A 82 -2.48 12.92 2.87
N ARG A 83 -3.33 13.93 2.95
CA ARG A 83 -3.36 14.83 4.11
C ARG A 83 -3.71 14.03 5.36
N SER A 84 -2.98 14.30 6.45
CA SER A 84 -3.17 13.67 7.75
C SER A 84 -3.58 14.69 8.81
N ASP A 85 -4.23 14.22 9.87
CA ASP A 85 -4.49 14.96 11.09
C ASP A 85 -3.22 15.27 11.91
N VAL A 86 -2.10 14.61 11.58
CA VAL A 86 -0.78 14.83 12.18
C VAL A 86 0.18 15.33 11.11
N GLU A 87 0.67 16.56 11.24
CA GLU A 87 1.48 17.25 10.24
C GLU A 87 2.72 16.44 9.77
N LYS A 88 3.45 15.81 10.70
CA LYS A 88 4.60 14.94 10.38
C LYS A 88 4.28 13.87 9.32
N TYR A 89 3.04 13.40 9.26
CA TYR A 89 2.60 12.31 8.37
C TYR A 89 1.66 12.80 7.26
N SER A 90 1.58 14.10 7.07
CA SER A 90 0.70 14.70 6.06
C SER A 90 1.45 14.92 4.76
N ALA A 91 0.93 14.34 3.67
CA ALA A 91 1.34 14.76 2.34
C ALA A 91 0.87 16.20 2.09
N PHE A 92 1.68 16.99 1.41
CA PHE A 92 1.34 18.34 0.99
C PHE A 92 1.07 18.40 -0.52
N THR A 93 0.38 19.43 -0.95
CA THR A 93 0.02 19.62 -2.36
C THR A 93 0.92 20.65 -3.02
N ILE A 94 1.29 20.34 -4.27
CA ILE A 94 2.01 21.27 -5.14
C ILE A 94 1.36 21.28 -6.53
N PHE A 95 1.65 22.32 -7.29
CA PHE A 95 1.43 22.32 -8.74
C PHE A 95 2.74 21.95 -9.43
N THR A 96 2.73 20.91 -10.25
CA THR A 96 3.81 20.56 -11.17
C THR A 96 3.61 21.27 -12.51
N LYS A 97 4.54 21.13 -13.46
CA LYS A 97 4.37 21.69 -14.82
C LYS A 97 3.12 21.17 -15.51
N ASP A 98 2.79 19.89 -15.32
CA ASP A 98 1.59 19.29 -15.90
C ASP A 98 0.31 19.84 -15.25
N ASP A 99 0.33 20.07 -13.92
CA ASP A 99 -0.78 20.70 -13.21
C ASP A 99 -1.02 22.13 -13.65
N VAL A 100 0.05 22.89 -13.83
CA VAL A 100 0.00 24.27 -14.36
C VAL A 100 -0.61 24.32 -15.76
N SER A 101 -0.20 23.41 -16.65
CA SER A 101 -0.75 23.30 -18.00
C SER A 101 -2.26 23.01 -17.96
N ASN A 102 -2.67 22.08 -17.11
CA ASN A 102 -4.08 21.72 -16.94
C ASN A 102 -4.90 22.87 -16.33
N LEU A 103 -4.38 23.56 -15.29
CA LEU A 103 -5.03 24.73 -14.69
C LEU A 103 -5.17 25.88 -15.69
N SER A 104 -4.16 26.11 -16.53
CA SER A 104 -4.19 27.10 -17.60
C SER A 104 -5.30 26.82 -18.59
N GLN A 105 -5.46 25.57 -19.02
CA GLN A 105 -6.52 25.16 -19.93
C GLN A 105 -7.90 25.41 -19.33
N VAL A 106 -8.11 25.03 -18.06
CA VAL A 106 -9.39 25.21 -17.37
C VAL A 106 -9.74 26.70 -17.22
N LEU A 107 -8.76 27.57 -16.96
CA LEU A 107 -8.98 29.02 -16.93
C LEU A 107 -9.41 29.55 -18.29
N LEU A 108 -8.77 29.10 -19.38
CA LEU A 108 -9.15 29.47 -20.74
C LEU A 108 -10.59 29.04 -21.09
N GLU A 109 -11.02 27.85 -20.68
CA GLU A 109 -12.38 27.33 -20.89
C GLU A 109 -13.48 28.23 -20.27
N ILE A 110 -13.17 28.91 -19.15
CA ILE A 110 -14.09 29.86 -18.52
C ILE A 110 -13.86 31.31 -18.98
N GLY A 111 -13.02 31.52 -20.02
CA GLY A 111 -12.76 32.82 -20.62
C GLY A 111 -11.71 33.67 -19.89
N VAL A 112 -10.91 33.08 -19.02
CA VAL A 112 -9.81 33.75 -18.30
C VAL A 112 -8.48 33.43 -19.00
N ASN A 113 -7.96 34.41 -19.77
CA ASN A 113 -6.68 34.26 -20.47
C ASN A 113 -5.53 34.89 -19.67
N ILE A 114 -4.83 34.08 -18.89
CA ILE A 114 -3.66 34.50 -18.11
C ILE A 114 -2.52 33.49 -18.29
N ASN A 115 -1.29 33.96 -18.16
CA ASN A 115 -0.14 33.07 -18.19
C ASN A 115 0.05 32.43 -16.81
N VAL A 116 -0.29 31.14 -16.71
CA VAL A 116 -0.08 30.34 -15.49
C VAL A 116 1.30 29.73 -15.49
N ASN A 117 2.00 29.82 -14.38
CA ASN A 117 3.32 29.20 -14.15
C ASN A 117 3.43 28.68 -12.69
N LEU A 118 4.54 28.05 -12.35
CA LEU A 118 4.72 27.47 -11.01
C LEU A 118 4.69 28.49 -9.88
N GLU A 119 5.08 29.74 -10.14
CA GLU A 119 5.16 30.81 -9.13
C GLU A 119 3.78 31.39 -8.81
N ASN A 120 2.89 31.47 -9.82
CA ASN A 120 1.56 32.06 -9.68
C ASN A 120 0.40 31.07 -9.66
N ALA A 121 0.67 29.76 -9.76
CA ALA A 121 -0.38 28.74 -9.86
C ALA A 121 -1.39 28.78 -8.71
N GLN A 122 -0.95 29.05 -7.48
CA GLN A 122 -1.85 29.19 -6.32
C GLN A 122 -2.76 30.41 -6.45
N GLN A 123 -2.25 31.54 -6.89
CA GLN A 123 -3.04 32.75 -7.13
C GLN A 123 -4.04 32.53 -8.28
N CYS A 124 -3.61 31.82 -9.34
CA CYS A 124 -4.46 31.45 -10.47
C CYS A 124 -5.61 30.51 -10.05
N TYR A 125 -5.36 29.61 -9.12
CA TYR A 125 -6.40 28.76 -8.52
C TYR A 125 -7.44 29.58 -7.73
N GLU A 126 -6.99 30.55 -6.95
CA GLU A 126 -7.89 31.45 -6.23
C GLU A 126 -8.72 32.30 -7.19
N LEU A 127 -8.11 32.81 -8.25
CA LEU A 127 -8.77 33.54 -9.34
C LEU A 127 -9.80 32.67 -10.07
N LEU A 128 -9.51 31.38 -10.31
CA LEU A 128 -10.44 30.42 -10.89
C LEU A 128 -11.74 30.36 -10.06
N ASN A 129 -11.64 30.20 -8.76
CA ASN A 129 -12.79 30.11 -7.85
C ASN A 129 -13.62 31.40 -7.85
N GLN A 130 -12.97 32.58 -7.84
CA GLN A 130 -13.64 33.89 -7.88
C GLN A 130 -14.41 34.07 -9.21
N ASN A 131 -13.78 33.71 -10.34
CA ASN A 131 -14.41 33.84 -11.65
C ASN A 131 -15.60 32.87 -11.80
N ILE A 132 -15.49 31.62 -11.37
CA ILE A 132 -16.61 30.67 -11.38
C ILE A 132 -17.79 31.21 -10.56
N THR A 133 -17.53 31.74 -9.36
CA THR A 133 -18.55 32.36 -8.51
C THR A 133 -19.27 33.49 -9.25
N THR A 134 -18.50 34.39 -9.86
CA THR A 134 -19.03 35.53 -10.62
C THR A 134 -19.84 35.07 -11.85
N LEU A 135 -19.34 34.13 -12.64
CA LEU A 135 -20.01 33.62 -13.84
C LEU A 135 -21.31 32.88 -13.48
N LYS A 136 -21.37 32.14 -12.37
CA LYS A 136 -22.59 31.50 -11.86
C LYS A 136 -23.62 32.55 -11.42
N SER A 137 -23.22 33.59 -10.71
CA SER A 137 -24.11 34.67 -10.28
C SER A 137 -24.70 35.44 -11.46
N GLN A 138 -23.95 35.54 -12.57
CA GLN A 138 -24.40 36.17 -13.84
C GLN A 138 -25.20 35.23 -14.75
N GLY A 139 -25.42 33.98 -14.35
CA GLY A 139 -26.10 32.98 -15.17
C GLY A 139 -25.32 32.52 -16.41
N LYS A 140 -24.02 32.84 -16.49
CA LYS A 140 -23.13 32.44 -17.59
C LYS A 140 -22.57 31.02 -17.42
N LEU A 141 -22.54 30.50 -16.22
CA LEU A 141 -22.22 29.10 -15.91
C LEU A 141 -23.39 28.46 -15.17
N ALA A 142 -23.61 27.17 -15.39
CA ALA A 142 -24.60 26.39 -14.66
C ALA A 142 -24.24 26.36 -13.16
N GLN A 143 -25.25 26.34 -12.28
CA GLN A 143 -25.03 26.34 -10.84
C GLN A 143 -24.25 25.11 -10.35
N ASN A 144 -24.41 23.97 -11.03
CA ASN A 144 -23.71 22.72 -10.74
C ASN A 144 -22.36 22.57 -11.47
N TYR A 145 -21.91 23.57 -12.23
CA TYR A 145 -20.61 23.53 -12.89
C TYR A 145 -19.48 23.38 -11.86
N GLN A 146 -18.57 22.48 -12.13
CA GLN A 146 -17.31 22.32 -11.39
C GLN A 146 -16.16 22.24 -12.38
N ALA A 147 -15.16 23.09 -12.20
CA ALA A 147 -13.90 22.98 -12.93
C ALA A 147 -13.15 21.73 -12.48
N LYS A 148 -12.55 20.99 -13.40
CA LYS A 148 -11.76 19.79 -13.09
C LYS A 148 -10.31 20.04 -13.47
N PHE A 149 -9.41 19.99 -12.50
CA PHE A 149 -7.98 20.14 -12.75
C PHE A 149 -7.18 19.26 -11.79
N THR A 150 -5.88 19.17 -12.05
CA THR A 150 -4.99 18.26 -11.32
C THR A 150 -4.08 18.98 -10.34
N SER A 151 -3.65 18.27 -9.32
CA SER A 151 -2.58 18.66 -8.39
C SER A 151 -1.78 17.43 -7.97
N THR A 152 -0.62 17.64 -7.37
CA THR A 152 0.26 16.56 -6.95
C THR A 152 0.38 16.50 -5.44
N PHE A 153 0.13 15.32 -4.85
CA PHE A 153 0.52 15.03 -3.47
C PHE A 153 2.00 14.67 -3.42
N VAL A 154 2.72 15.33 -2.53
CA VAL A 154 4.11 15.03 -2.21
C VAL A 154 4.15 14.51 -0.78
N PRO A 155 4.52 13.25 -0.56
CA PRO A 155 4.74 12.71 0.78
C PRO A 155 5.87 13.46 1.50
N PRO A 156 5.85 13.51 2.85
CA PRO A 156 6.95 14.06 3.61
C PRO A 156 8.25 13.26 3.37
N ASN A 157 9.37 13.80 3.82
CA ASN A 157 10.72 13.19 3.74
C ASN A 157 11.24 12.95 2.31
N GLY A 158 10.64 13.58 1.30
CA GLY A 158 11.01 13.36 -0.09
C GLY A 158 10.55 12.04 -0.69
N ASP A 159 9.71 11.29 0.00
CA ASP A 159 9.16 10.03 -0.46
C ASP A 159 8.35 10.19 -1.77
N TYR A 160 8.17 9.08 -2.47
CA TYR A 160 7.46 8.98 -3.74
C TYR A 160 6.88 7.58 -3.89
N GLN A 161 5.92 7.38 -4.79
CA GLN A 161 5.33 6.08 -5.04
C GLN A 161 6.31 5.15 -5.79
N ASN A 162 6.73 4.07 -5.14
CA ASN A 162 7.48 2.96 -5.73
C ASN A 162 6.57 1.76 -6.05
N TYR A 163 5.41 1.72 -5.44
CA TYR A 163 4.40 0.67 -5.50
C TYR A 163 4.89 -0.71 -5.08
N GLY A 164 5.07 -0.88 -3.81
CA GLY A 164 5.14 -2.16 -3.12
C GLY A 164 6.53 -2.64 -2.75
N ILE A 165 7.53 -2.62 -3.64
CA ILE A 165 8.84 -3.26 -3.37
C ILE A 165 9.53 -2.64 -2.14
N MET A 166 9.68 -1.30 -2.11
CA MET A 166 10.30 -0.61 -0.97
C MET A 166 9.49 -0.81 0.32
N ALA A 167 8.16 -0.70 0.22
CA ALA A 167 7.28 -0.89 1.37
C ALA A 167 7.37 -2.32 1.95
N ALA A 168 7.45 -3.34 1.09
CA ALA A 168 7.60 -4.72 1.51
C ALA A 168 8.97 -4.97 2.17
N ILE A 169 10.06 -4.44 1.62
CA ILE A 169 11.40 -4.50 2.21
C ILE A 169 11.42 -3.82 3.60
N ASP A 170 10.78 -2.67 3.73
CA ASP A 170 10.67 -1.94 5.00
C ASP A 170 9.99 -2.77 6.11
N HIS A 171 8.95 -3.54 5.78
CA HIS A 171 8.31 -4.43 6.75
C HIS A 171 9.24 -5.53 7.24
N ILE A 172 10.07 -6.11 6.36
CA ILE A 172 11.05 -7.12 6.75
C ILE A 172 12.18 -6.51 7.57
N ASN A 173 12.67 -5.33 7.22
CA ASN A 173 13.69 -4.64 8.02
C ASN A 173 13.16 -4.26 9.41
N ALA A 174 11.91 -3.81 9.51
CA ALA A 174 11.25 -3.57 10.79
C ALA A 174 11.12 -4.87 11.62
N LEU A 175 10.79 -6.01 11.00
CA LEU A 175 10.77 -7.31 11.67
C LEU A 175 12.15 -7.69 12.20
N LYS A 176 13.22 -7.54 11.40
CA LYS A 176 14.60 -7.90 11.80
C LYS A 176 15.07 -7.06 13.00
N ASP A 177 14.85 -5.75 12.95
CA ASP A 177 15.17 -4.86 14.07
C ASP A 177 14.33 -5.17 15.31
N LEU A 178 13.03 -5.42 15.14
CA LEU A 178 12.14 -5.81 16.23
C LEU A 178 12.65 -7.04 16.99
N VAL A 179 12.98 -8.10 16.27
CA VAL A 179 13.44 -9.36 16.86
C VAL A 179 14.82 -9.20 17.53
N LYS A 180 15.67 -8.35 16.98
CA LYS A 180 16.94 -7.98 17.60
C LYS A 180 16.75 -7.26 18.94
N ARG A 181 15.76 -6.34 19.01
CA ARG A 181 15.41 -5.62 20.27
C ARG A 181 14.68 -6.50 21.26
N PHE A 182 13.84 -7.40 20.77
CA PHE A 182 13.01 -8.30 21.57
C PHE A 182 13.27 -9.77 21.21
N PRO A 183 14.40 -10.37 21.60
CA PRO A 183 14.73 -11.76 21.27
C PRO A 183 13.65 -12.77 21.68
N LYS A 184 12.83 -12.44 22.69
CA LYS A 184 11.68 -13.25 23.13
C LYS A 184 10.59 -13.41 22.05
N PHE A 185 10.60 -12.61 20.99
CA PHE A 185 9.65 -12.70 19.87
C PHE A 185 10.23 -13.43 18.64
N ALA A 186 11.49 -13.88 18.70
CA ALA A 186 12.20 -14.39 17.53
C ALA A 186 11.55 -15.65 16.92
N ASP A 187 10.99 -16.53 17.74
CA ASP A 187 10.39 -17.80 17.35
C ASP A 187 8.85 -17.73 17.22
N LEU A 188 8.25 -16.54 17.40
CA LEU A 188 6.81 -16.36 17.22
C LEU A 188 6.41 -16.42 15.73
N PRO A 189 5.23 -16.96 15.41
CA PRO A 189 4.66 -16.84 14.05
C PRO A 189 4.48 -15.39 13.62
N LYS A 190 4.73 -15.12 12.32
CA LYS A 190 4.65 -13.80 11.70
C LYS A 190 3.43 -13.74 10.77
N ILE A 191 2.49 -12.85 11.06
CA ILE A 191 1.23 -12.68 10.33
C ILE A 191 1.21 -11.26 9.75
N TYR A 192 0.91 -11.16 8.46
CA TYR A 192 0.75 -9.88 7.77
C TYR A 192 -0.67 -9.77 7.23
N GLY A 193 -1.27 -8.57 7.31
CA GLY A 193 -2.61 -8.45 6.77
C GLY A 193 -3.12 -7.02 6.67
N GLY A 194 -4.18 -6.90 5.85
CA GLY A 194 -4.89 -5.65 5.64
C GLY A 194 -5.81 -5.68 4.42
N GLY A 195 -6.46 -4.55 4.17
CA GLY A 195 -7.34 -4.37 3.02
C GLY A 195 -6.64 -3.69 1.84
N SER A 196 -7.11 -3.98 0.62
CA SER A 196 -6.67 -3.31 -0.60
C SER A 196 -5.15 -3.35 -0.78
N TYR A 197 -4.48 -2.21 -0.81
CA TYR A 197 -3.02 -2.14 -0.89
C TYR A 197 -2.32 -2.86 0.27
N GLY A 198 -2.90 -2.86 1.48
CA GLY A 198 -2.37 -3.62 2.62
C GLY A 198 -2.42 -5.13 2.39
N GLY A 199 -3.49 -5.63 1.79
CA GLY A 199 -3.59 -7.02 1.34
C GLY A 199 -2.57 -7.37 0.26
N TYR A 200 -2.40 -6.48 -0.73
CA TYR A 200 -1.37 -6.62 -1.76
C TYR A 200 0.04 -6.68 -1.15
N LEU A 201 0.38 -5.75 -0.25
CA LEU A 201 1.68 -5.73 0.43
C LEU A 201 1.91 -7.00 1.25
N SER A 202 0.91 -7.50 1.96
CA SER A 202 1.00 -8.75 2.72
C SER A 202 1.34 -9.94 1.83
N LEU A 203 0.71 -10.03 0.66
CA LEU A 203 1.00 -11.06 -0.35
C LEU A 203 2.38 -10.86 -0.99
N LEU A 204 2.79 -9.61 -1.25
CA LEU A 204 4.11 -9.29 -1.79
C LEU A 204 5.24 -9.60 -0.79
N ILE A 205 5.04 -9.34 0.50
CA ILE A 205 5.98 -9.73 1.57
C ILE A 205 6.14 -11.26 1.59
N ALA A 206 5.02 -12.00 1.49
CA ALA A 206 5.07 -13.46 1.39
C ALA A 206 5.79 -13.95 0.13
N LYS A 207 5.75 -13.19 -0.98
CA LYS A 207 6.51 -13.48 -2.20
C LYS A 207 8.00 -13.24 -1.98
N ILE A 208 8.42 -12.06 -1.52
CA ILE A 208 9.85 -11.68 -1.49
C ILE A 208 10.63 -12.26 -0.30
N ALA A 209 9.95 -12.59 0.81
CA ALA A 209 10.56 -13.13 2.02
C ALA A 209 9.69 -14.23 2.65
N PRO A 210 9.35 -15.32 1.91
CA PRO A 210 8.41 -16.33 2.38
C PRO A 210 8.81 -17.00 3.69
N TRP A 211 10.09 -17.06 4.03
CA TRP A 211 10.60 -17.64 5.29
C TRP A 211 10.31 -16.78 6.53
N TYR A 212 9.87 -15.54 6.34
CA TYR A 212 9.44 -14.64 7.41
C TYR A 212 7.92 -14.47 7.48
N VAL A 213 7.16 -15.36 6.86
CA VAL A 213 5.70 -15.30 6.83
C VAL A 213 5.09 -16.64 7.21
N ASP A 214 4.22 -16.66 8.20
CA ASP A 214 3.43 -17.82 8.60
C ASP A 214 1.96 -17.68 8.22
N GLY A 215 1.45 -16.44 8.14
CA GLY A 215 0.06 -16.18 7.78
C GLY A 215 -0.14 -14.87 7.04
N VAL A 216 -1.10 -14.89 6.12
CA VAL A 216 -1.56 -13.70 5.37
C VAL A 216 -3.08 -13.57 5.52
N ILE A 217 -3.54 -12.38 5.94
CA ILE A 217 -4.96 -12.00 6.01
C ILE A 217 -5.18 -10.87 5.02
N ASP A 218 -5.80 -11.17 3.89
CA ASP A 218 -5.98 -10.27 2.75
C ASP A 218 -7.47 -9.97 2.51
N ASN A 219 -7.79 -8.71 2.26
CA ASN A 219 -9.09 -8.29 1.76
C ASN A 219 -8.90 -7.42 0.52
N SER A 220 -9.29 -7.95 -0.64
CA SER A 220 -9.27 -7.25 -1.94
C SER A 220 -7.87 -6.74 -2.38
N GLY A 221 -6.79 -7.33 -1.91
CA GLY A 221 -5.45 -7.04 -2.42
C GLY A 221 -5.34 -7.44 -3.89
N SER A 222 -4.68 -6.61 -4.71
CA SER A 222 -4.53 -6.88 -6.13
C SER A 222 -3.60 -8.07 -6.40
N ALA A 223 -3.92 -8.88 -7.41
CA ALA A 223 -3.03 -9.94 -7.92
C ALA A 223 -2.05 -9.42 -8.99
N LEU A 224 -2.43 -8.35 -9.67
CA LEU A 224 -1.62 -7.64 -10.67
C LEU A 224 -1.37 -6.21 -10.20
N PRO A 225 -0.18 -5.63 -10.45
CA PRO A 225 0.08 -4.24 -10.06
C PRO A 225 -0.79 -3.28 -10.91
N PRO A 226 -1.58 -2.39 -10.29
CA PRO A 226 -2.40 -1.45 -11.01
C PRO A 226 -1.55 -0.29 -11.56
N LEU A 227 -1.38 -0.25 -12.88
CA LEU A 227 -0.52 0.73 -13.56
C LEU A 227 -0.92 2.18 -13.29
N ASN A 228 -2.22 2.45 -13.06
CA ASN A 228 -2.69 3.79 -12.73
C ASN A 228 -2.05 4.36 -11.46
N TYR A 229 -1.85 3.52 -10.43
CA TYR A 229 -1.19 3.95 -9.20
C TYR A 229 0.35 3.99 -9.29
N ILE A 230 0.94 3.39 -10.34
CA ILE A 230 2.39 3.38 -10.55
C ILE A 230 2.82 4.56 -11.43
N LEU A 231 2.15 4.71 -12.57
CA LEU A 231 2.48 5.67 -13.62
C LEU A 231 1.67 6.97 -13.51
N GLY A 232 0.62 6.95 -12.69
CA GLY A 232 -0.19 8.13 -12.41
C GLY A 232 -0.77 8.75 -13.68
N ARG A 233 -0.53 10.05 -13.87
CA ARG A 233 -1.08 10.82 -15.02
C ARG A 233 -0.66 10.34 -16.40
N GLU A 234 0.43 9.58 -16.53
CA GLU A 234 0.86 9.03 -17.81
C GLU A 234 -0.05 7.89 -18.30
N MET A 235 -0.95 7.38 -17.46
CA MET A 235 -1.96 6.39 -17.85
C MET A 235 -3.23 7.08 -18.33
N GLU A 236 -3.91 7.82 -17.47
CA GLU A 236 -5.14 8.52 -17.80
C GLU A 236 -5.40 9.65 -16.78
N HIS A 237 -5.56 10.88 -17.27
CA HIS A 237 -5.76 12.06 -16.43
C HIS A 237 -7.07 12.05 -15.61
N SER A 238 -8.06 11.27 -16.03
CA SER A 238 -9.35 11.15 -15.33
C SER A 238 -9.29 10.26 -14.07
N TYR A 239 -8.25 9.43 -13.94
CA TYR A 239 -8.06 8.51 -12.82
C TYR A 239 -6.91 8.97 -11.91
N GLY A 240 -7.24 9.83 -10.95
CA GLY A 240 -6.29 10.22 -9.89
C GLY A 240 -6.22 9.21 -8.75
N ASP A 241 -5.19 9.37 -7.93
CA ASP A 241 -5.05 8.61 -6.70
C ASP A 241 -6.10 9.00 -5.65
N TYR A 242 -6.59 10.24 -5.74
CA TYR A 242 -7.56 10.81 -4.83
C TYR A 242 -8.31 12.00 -5.46
N TYR A 243 -9.52 12.28 -4.97
CA TYR A 243 -10.37 13.38 -5.45
C TYR A 243 -10.85 14.21 -4.25
N GLU A 244 -10.82 15.53 -4.40
CA GLU A 244 -11.50 16.45 -3.49
C GLU A 244 -12.52 17.28 -4.26
N ASP A 245 -13.77 17.23 -3.80
CA ASP A 245 -14.87 18.01 -4.35
C ASP A 245 -15.09 19.29 -3.54
N PHE A 246 -15.03 20.42 -4.21
CA PHE A 246 -15.34 21.73 -3.68
C PHE A 246 -16.54 22.33 -4.43
N PRO A 247 -17.19 23.38 -3.89
CA PRO A 247 -18.38 23.98 -4.53
C PRO A 247 -18.17 24.41 -5.99
N HIS A 248 -16.94 24.79 -6.36
CA HIS A 248 -16.62 25.32 -7.68
C HIS A 248 -15.67 24.46 -8.51
N ASN A 249 -15.03 23.49 -7.87
CA ASN A 249 -14.05 22.65 -8.55
C ASN A 249 -13.97 21.25 -7.95
N ARG A 250 -13.46 20.32 -8.78
CA ARG A 250 -12.97 19.01 -8.37
C ARG A 250 -11.49 18.95 -8.66
N ILE A 251 -10.70 18.72 -7.61
CA ILE A 251 -9.26 18.53 -7.76
C ILE A 251 -8.96 17.03 -7.83
N ILE A 252 -8.21 16.64 -8.85
CA ILE A 252 -7.73 15.28 -9.07
C ILE A 252 -6.28 15.23 -8.63
N PHE A 253 -6.00 14.49 -7.56
CA PHE A 253 -4.66 14.41 -7.02
C PHE A 253 -3.94 13.17 -7.54
N PHE A 254 -2.68 13.37 -7.93
CA PHE A 254 -1.74 12.31 -8.24
C PHE A 254 -0.62 12.29 -7.20
N LEU A 255 -0.26 11.11 -6.75
CA LEU A 255 0.89 10.97 -5.86
C LEU A 255 2.19 11.14 -6.65
N LYS A 256 3.17 11.82 -6.08
CA LYS A 256 4.49 11.95 -6.69
C LYS A 256 5.06 10.57 -7.00
N THR A 257 5.46 10.35 -8.25
CA THR A 257 6.18 9.17 -8.71
C THR A 257 7.36 9.58 -9.57
N HIS A 258 8.38 8.71 -9.65
CA HIS A 258 9.47 8.85 -10.63
C HIS A 258 9.26 7.93 -11.83
N TRP A 259 8.41 6.89 -11.70
CA TRP A 259 8.12 5.98 -12.80
C TRP A 259 7.50 6.70 -14.00
N THR A 260 7.93 6.31 -15.19
CA THR A 260 7.46 6.88 -16.46
C THR A 260 7.37 5.81 -17.56
N ARG A 261 6.55 6.07 -18.57
CA ARG A 261 6.46 5.27 -19.80
C ARG A 261 7.51 5.65 -20.86
N LYS A 262 8.32 6.67 -20.62
CA LYS A 262 9.33 7.14 -21.55
C LYS A 262 10.53 6.20 -21.55
N GLU A 263 10.69 5.38 -22.60
CA GLU A 263 11.71 4.34 -22.69
C GLU A 263 13.15 4.85 -22.51
N ASN A 264 13.44 6.09 -22.92
CA ASN A 264 14.77 6.70 -22.78
C ASN A 264 15.01 7.31 -21.37
N SER A 265 14.07 7.20 -20.44
CA SER A 265 14.23 7.67 -19.08
C SER A 265 14.95 6.66 -18.22
N PRO A 266 15.86 7.07 -17.31
CA PRO A 266 16.40 6.19 -16.29
C PRO A 266 15.33 5.64 -15.32
N TYR A 267 14.13 6.22 -15.33
CA TYR A 267 12.98 5.85 -14.51
C TYR A 267 11.90 5.11 -15.33
N PHE A 268 12.26 4.53 -16.46
CA PHE A 268 11.31 3.79 -17.29
C PHE A 268 10.78 2.57 -16.55
N PHE A 269 9.44 2.51 -16.42
CA PHE A 269 8.76 1.34 -15.86
C PHE A 269 8.59 0.27 -16.94
N ASN A 270 9.51 -0.68 -16.96
CA ASN A 270 9.55 -1.76 -17.94
C ASN A 270 8.76 -3.01 -17.51
N ASN A 271 8.73 -4.02 -18.36
CA ASN A 271 8.05 -5.28 -18.10
C ASN A 271 8.65 -6.03 -16.90
N GLU A 272 9.94 -5.94 -16.66
CA GLU A 272 10.64 -6.59 -15.55
C GLU A 272 10.15 -6.00 -14.21
N ASN A 273 9.98 -4.67 -14.12
CA ASN A 273 9.40 -4.00 -12.96
C ASN A 273 7.94 -4.38 -12.73
N TYR A 274 7.18 -4.62 -13.82
CA TYR A 274 5.82 -5.12 -13.74
C TYR A 274 5.79 -6.57 -13.23
N PHE A 275 6.60 -7.47 -13.79
CA PHE A 275 6.60 -8.88 -13.46
C PHE A 275 7.02 -9.15 -12.00
N ILE A 276 7.98 -8.41 -11.48
CA ILE A 276 8.38 -8.60 -10.07
C ILE A 276 7.24 -8.22 -9.11
N ARG A 277 6.40 -7.25 -9.45
CA ARG A 277 5.24 -6.82 -8.66
C ARG A 277 4.01 -7.70 -8.86
N THR A 278 3.96 -8.48 -9.95
CA THR A 278 2.84 -9.38 -10.26
C THR A 278 2.84 -10.57 -9.30
N LEU A 279 1.73 -10.77 -8.58
CA LEU A 279 1.52 -11.93 -7.70
C LEU A 279 1.04 -13.14 -8.49
N LEU A 280 0.24 -12.95 -9.54
CA LEU A 280 -0.16 -13.99 -10.48
C LEU A 280 0.97 -14.28 -11.46
N ASN A 281 2.00 -14.95 -10.99
CA ASN A 281 3.11 -15.47 -11.81
C ASN A 281 3.43 -16.89 -11.33
N LYS A 282 3.10 -17.89 -12.14
CA LYS A 282 3.22 -19.30 -11.78
C LYS A 282 4.65 -19.69 -11.40
N ASP A 283 5.64 -19.24 -12.17
CA ASP A 283 7.04 -19.60 -11.92
C ASP A 283 7.55 -18.98 -10.62
N HIS A 284 7.17 -17.73 -10.34
CA HIS A 284 7.49 -17.08 -9.06
C HIS A 284 6.82 -17.77 -7.88
N LEU A 285 5.56 -18.22 -8.02
CA LEU A 285 4.86 -18.95 -6.97
C LEU A 285 5.49 -20.32 -6.69
N ILE A 286 6.00 -20.99 -7.72
CA ILE A 286 6.78 -22.24 -7.57
C ILE A 286 8.06 -21.96 -6.77
N LEU A 287 8.85 -20.94 -7.13
CA LEU A 287 10.06 -20.55 -6.39
C LEU A 287 9.76 -20.20 -4.93
N GLN A 288 8.70 -19.44 -4.70
CA GLN A 288 8.21 -19.11 -3.36
C GLN A 288 7.89 -20.38 -2.56
N SER A 289 7.19 -21.34 -3.16
CA SER A 289 6.80 -22.59 -2.49
C SER A 289 7.98 -23.47 -2.10
N GLN A 290 9.09 -23.39 -2.82
CA GLN A 290 10.32 -24.10 -2.47
C GLN A 290 10.99 -23.53 -1.22
N LYS A 291 10.71 -22.28 -0.86
CA LYS A 291 11.27 -21.63 0.32
C LYS A 291 10.42 -21.83 1.59
N ASN A 292 9.10 -21.79 1.45
CA ASN A 292 8.18 -22.04 2.56
C ASN A 292 6.80 -22.45 2.04
N LYS A 293 6.38 -23.69 2.33
CA LYS A 293 5.04 -24.21 1.99
C LYS A 293 4.02 -24.06 3.12
N ASN A 294 4.44 -23.57 4.28
CA ASN A 294 3.64 -23.59 5.49
C ASN A 294 2.84 -22.30 5.73
N ILE A 295 2.85 -21.35 4.77
CA ILE A 295 2.11 -20.10 4.90
C ILE A 295 0.62 -20.39 4.77
N ILE A 296 -0.18 -19.82 5.68
CA ILE A 296 -1.64 -19.87 5.66
C ILE A 296 -2.16 -18.60 5.01
N TYR A 297 -3.01 -18.73 3.98
CA TYR A 297 -3.62 -17.61 3.28
C TYR A 297 -5.12 -17.57 3.54
N VAL A 298 -5.63 -16.44 4.01
CA VAL A 298 -7.04 -16.12 4.10
C VAL A 298 -7.31 -14.87 3.29
N SER A 299 -8.18 -14.95 2.29
CA SER A 299 -8.50 -13.84 1.40
C SER A 299 -10.01 -13.65 1.25
N TYR A 300 -10.45 -12.40 1.27
CA TYR A 300 -11.78 -11.94 0.91
C TYR A 300 -11.68 -11.13 -0.38
N HIS A 301 -12.61 -11.35 -1.31
CA HIS A 301 -12.62 -10.64 -2.58
C HIS A 301 -14.01 -10.61 -3.18
N SER A 302 -14.48 -9.44 -3.62
CA SER A 302 -15.74 -9.32 -4.34
C SER A 302 -15.61 -9.89 -5.75
N ASP A 303 -16.61 -10.65 -6.21
CA ASP A 303 -16.69 -11.13 -7.59
C ASP A 303 -16.90 -9.99 -8.61
N LYS A 304 -17.38 -8.82 -8.13
CA LYS A 304 -17.63 -7.60 -8.91
C LYS A 304 -16.67 -6.44 -8.56
N ASP A 305 -15.51 -6.74 -7.96
CA ASP A 305 -14.54 -5.71 -7.58
C ASP A 305 -14.13 -4.85 -8.79
N PRO A 306 -14.40 -3.54 -8.79
CA PRO A 306 -14.16 -2.69 -9.94
C PRO A 306 -12.68 -2.27 -10.08
N LEU A 307 -11.89 -2.41 -9.01
CA LEU A 307 -10.49 -1.97 -8.97
C LEU A 307 -9.51 -3.13 -9.16
N THR A 308 -9.84 -4.30 -8.60
CA THR A 308 -8.98 -5.48 -8.61
C THR A 308 -9.79 -6.69 -9.09
N PRO A 309 -9.73 -7.03 -10.39
CA PRO A 309 -10.57 -8.08 -10.96
C PRO A 309 -10.42 -9.43 -10.26
N ALA A 310 -11.54 -10.00 -9.84
CA ALA A 310 -11.59 -11.22 -9.02
C ALA A 310 -10.99 -12.46 -9.68
N ASN A 311 -11.06 -12.56 -11.02
CA ASN A 311 -10.52 -13.69 -11.77
C ASN A 311 -9.00 -13.87 -11.56
N PHE A 312 -8.25 -12.78 -11.48
CA PHE A 312 -6.79 -12.84 -11.21
C PHE A 312 -6.48 -13.30 -9.79
N LYS A 313 -7.27 -12.85 -8.82
CA LYS A 313 -7.17 -13.31 -7.43
C LYS A 313 -7.48 -14.80 -7.33
N GLN A 314 -8.57 -15.25 -7.96
CA GLN A 314 -8.96 -16.67 -7.99
C GLN A 314 -7.84 -17.54 -8.56
N GLN A 315 -7.27 -17.16 -9.70
CA GLN A 315 -6.16 -17.90 -10.31
C GLN A 315 -4.94 -17.95 -9.38
N THR A 316 -4.57 -16.82 -8.76
CA THR A 316 -3.45 -16.78 -7.82
C THR A 316 -3.67 -17.74 -6.65
N MET A 317 -4.84 -17.67 -6.00
CA MET A 317 -5.18 -18.52 -4.86
C MET A 317 -5.30 -19.99 -5.24
N GLN A 318 -5.79 -20.29 -6.44
CA GLN A 318 -5.84 -21.66 -6.97
C GLN A 318 -4.44 -22.24 -7.18
N ILE A 319 -3.50 -21.48 -7.76
CA ILE A 319 -2.11 -21.92 -7.93
C ILE A 319 -1.47 -22.17 -6.56
N LEU A 320 -1.63 -21.26 -5.60
CA LEU A 320 -1.13 -21.47 -4.24
C LEU A 320 -1.68 -22.76 -3.61
N LYS A 321 -2.97 -23.05 -3.78
CA LYS A 321 -3.59 -24.28 -3.30
C LYS A 321 -3.01 -25.52 -3.97
N ILE A 322 -2.79 -25.50 -5.29
CA ILE A 322 -2.15 -26.59 -6.04
C ILE A 322 -0.71 -26.82 -5.57
N LEU A 323 0.01 -25.77 -5.19
CA LEU A 323 1.35 -25.85 -4.63
C LEU A 323 1.40 -26.35 -3.19
N GLY A 324 0.26 -26.62 -2.57
CA GLY A 324 0.14 -27.27 -1.26
C GLY A 324 0.03 -26.29 -0.07
N TYR A 325 -0.24 -25.01 -0.32
CA TYR A 325 -0.52 -24.06 0.75
C TYR A 325 -1.91 -24.25 1.36
N ASP A 326 -2.09 -23.90 2.64
CA ASP A 326 -3.42 -23.75 3.26
C ASP A 326 -4.04 -22.43 2.79
N VAL A 327 -5.02 -22.50 1.89
CA VAL A 327 -5.64 -21.34 1.23
C VAL A 327 -7.15 -21.36 1.45
N SER A 328 -7.67 -20.29 2.03
CA SER A 328 -9.08 -19.98 2.16
C SER A 328 -9.41 -18.72 1.36
N LEU A 329 -10.01 -18.88 0.18
CA LEU A 329 -10.55 -17.78 -0.61
C LEU A 329 -12.06 -17.65 -0.39
N ASN A 330 -12.48 -16.53 0.19
CA ASN A 330 -13.86 -16.12 0.33
C ASN A 330 -14.24 -15.21 -0.84
N LEU A 331 -14.68 -15.78 -1.94
CA LEU A 331 -15.23 -15.00 -3.05
C LEU A 331 -16.65 -14.55 -2.66
N ILE A 332 -16.88 -13.23 -2.71
CA ILE A 332 -18.10 -12.60 -2.23
C ILE A 332 -19.00 -12.26 -3.42
N ASP A 333 -20.17 -12.88 -3.46
CA ASP A 333 -21.29 -12.61 -4.35
C ASP A 333 -22.46 -11.95 -3.59
N GLU A 334 -23.54 -11.62 -4.29
CA GLU A 334 -24.72 -10.96 -3.71
C GLU A 334 -25.33 -11.74 -2.54
N ASN A 335 -25.28 -13.09 -2.57
CA ASN A 335 -25.89 -13.96 -1.56
C ASN A 335 -25.10 -13.92 -0.23
N LYS A 336 -23.86 -13.44 -0.23
CA LYS A 336 -22.99 -13.36 0.94
C LYS A 336 -23.03 -12.03 1.65
N ILE A 337 -23.78 -11.06 1.12
CA ILE A 337 -23.97 -9.76 1.77
C ILE A 337 -24.85 -9.94 2.99
N ASP A 338 -24.29 -9.76 4.19
CA ASP A 338 -25.00 -9.89 5.47
C ASP A 338 -25.36 -8.53 6.11
N GLY A 339 -24.94 -7.43 5.50
CA GLY A 339 -25.15 -6.06 5.98
C GLY A 339 -24.38 -5.70 7.25
N LYS A 340 -23.62 -6.63 7.84
CA LYS A 340 -22.85 -6.46 9.09
C LYS A 340 -21.35 -6.57 8.85
N PHE A 341 -20.88 -7.73 8.45
CA PHE A 341 -19.49 -7.99 8.13
C PHE A 341 -19.21 -7.70 6.65
N ILE A 342 -20.01 -8.25 5.76
CA ILE A 342 -19.99 -8.02 4.31
C ILE A 342 -21.13 -7.07 3.96
N LYS A 343 -20.83 -5.87 3.51
CA LYS A 343 -21.84 -4.81 3.33
C LYS A 343 -22.26 -4.59 1.88
N ASN A 344 -21.34 -4.82 0.94
CA ASN A 344 -21.56 -4.58 -0.48
C ASN A 344 -20.58 -5.41 -1.33
N LEU A 345 -20.63 -5.24 -2.64
CA LEU A 345 -19.71 -5.86 -3.61
C LEU A 345 -18.66 -4.88 -4.13
N ASP A 346 -18.55 -3.70 -3.55
CA ASP A 346 -17.48 -2.75 -3.89
C ASP A 346 -16.12 -3.28 -3.45
N HIS A 347 -15.07 -2.62 -3.89
CA HIS A 347 -13.71 -2.91 -3.46
C HIS A 347 -13.59 -2.94 -1.93
N GLY A 348 -13.06 -4.03 -1.38
CA GLY A 348 -12.98 -4.25 0.08
C GLY A 348 -14.26 -4.82 0.71
N CYS A 349 -15.36 -5.07 -0.06
CA CYS A 349 -16.62 -5.66 0.41
C CYS A 349 -17.28 -4.89 1.58
N GLY A 350 -16.89 -3.62 1.82
CA GLY A 350 -17.28 -2.85 2.99
C GLY A 350 -16.81 -3.44 4.32
N ILE A 351 -15.80 -4.32 4.32
CA ILE A 351 -15.22 -4.96 5.51
C ILE A 351 -14.13 -4.05 6.08
N PRO A 352 -14.29 -3.44 7.27
CA PRO A 352 -13.22 -2.72 7.92
C PRO A 352 -12.09 -3.66 8.36
N ASP A 353 -10.83 -3.23 8.27
CA ASP A 353 -9.68 -4.02 8.69
C ASP A 353 -9.82 -4.56 10.12
N LYS A 354 -10.34 -3.75 11.05
CA LYS A 354 -10.59 -4.16 12.43
C LYS A 354 -11.59 -5.34 12.53
N ALA A 355 -12.61 -5.37 11.67
CA ALA A 355 -13.56 -6.47 11.63
C ALA A 355 -12.95 -7.73 10.99
N LEU A 356 -12.13 -7.56 9.95
CA LEU A 356 -11.37 -8.61 9.29
C LEU A 356 -10.46 -9.35 10.29
N PHE A 357 -9.58 -8.61 10.96
CA PHE A 357 -8.69 -9.22 11.95
C PHE A 357 -9.42 -9.80 13.15
N ARG A 358 -10.51 -9.16 13.61
CA ARG A 358 -11.32 -9.70 14.71
C ARG A 358 -11.91 -11.07 14.38
N LYS A 359 -12.22 -11.32 13.11
CA LYS A 359 -12.80 -12.59 12.64
C LYS A 359 -11.70 -13.61 12.35
N GLU A 360 -10.68 -13.25 11.58
CA GLU A 360 -9.73 -14.20 11.00
C GLU A 360 -8.51 -14.47 11.87
N LEU A 361 -8.05 -13.49 12.65
CA LEU A 361 -6.85 -13.65 13.48
C LEU A 361 -6.98 -14.78 14.51
N PRO A 362 -8.09 -14.96 15.27
CA PRO A 362 -8.24 -16.09 16.19
C PRO A 362 -8.14 -17.44 15.49
N LEU A 363 -8.75 -17.59 14.31
CA LEU A 363 -8.73 -18.84 13.54
C LEU A 363 -7.31 -19.13 13.02
N MET A 364 -6.59 -18.12 12.61
CA MET A 364 -5.20 -18.24 12.17
C MET A 364 -4.28 -18.59 13.34
N LEU A 365 -4.44 -17.94 14.50
CA LEU A 365 -3.67 -18.26 15.70
C LEU A 365 -3.92 -19.70 16.18
N GLU A 366 -5.13 -20.23 16.08
CA GLU A 366 -5.43 -21.63 16.37
C GLU A 366 -4.66 -22.57 15.45
N LYS A 367 -4.65 -22.34 14.15
CA LYS A 367 -3.88 -23.12 13.17
C LYS A 367 -2.36 -23.02 13.38
N LEU A 368 -1.88 -21.89 13.88
CA LEU A 368 -0.45 -21.63 14.16
C LEU A 368 -0.03 -22.02 15.59
N GLN A 369 -0.97 -22.49 16.42
CA GLN A 369 -0.71 -22.87 17.79
C GLN A 369 0.45 -23.88 17.88
N LYS A 370 1.44 -23.60 18.76
CA LYS A 370 2.65 -24.41 18.94
C LYS A 370 3.62 -24.42 17.73
N ARG A 371 3.33 -23.69 16.66
CA ARG A 371 4.28 -23.55 15.56
C ARG A 371 5.38 -22.55 15.98
N LYS A 372 6.63 -22.96 15.81
CA LYS A 372 7.79 -22.06 15.94
C LYS A 372 8.23 -21.59 14.55
N SER A 373 8.52 -20.32 14.43
CA SER A 373 8.91 -19.66 13.19
C SER A 373 10.25 -18.97 13.40
N PHE A 374 11.33 -19.66 13.08
CA PHE A 374 12.68 -19.18 13.35
C PHE A 374 13.14 -18.11 12.35
N MET A 375 13.90 -17.15 12.85
CA MET A 375 14.59 -16.15 12.04
C MET A 375 15.85 -16.79 11.44
N GLN A 376 15.75 -17.22 10.18
CA GLN A 376 16.88 -17.81 9.45
C GLN A 376 17.15 -16.99 8.19
N GLU A 377 18.38 -16.54 8.02
CA GLU A 377 18.80 -15.84 6.80
C GLU A 377 18.60 -16.71 5.56
N ASN A 378 18.07 -16.10 4.52
CA ASN A 378 17.78 -16.77 3.26
C ASN A 378 17.81 -15.79 2.09
N SER A 379 17.58 -16.29 0.91
CA SER A 379 17.42 -15.50 -0.31
C SER A 379 16.47 -16.16 -1.29
N ILE A 380 15.86 -15.35 -2.14
CA ILE A 380 15.06 -15.82 -3.25
C ILE A 380 15.36 -14.98 -4.50
N SER A 381 15.41 -15.64 -5.66
CA SER A 381 15.72 -14.99 -6.92
C SER A 381 14.56 -15.17 -7.89
N TYR A 382 14.12 -14.09 -8.50
CA TYR A 382 13.03 -14.06 -9.46
C TYR A 382 13.52 -13.61 -10.85
N PRO A 383 13.59 -14.52 -11.84
CA PRO A 383 13.81 -14.13 -13.22
C PRO A 383 12.62 -13.31 -13.75
N CYS A 384 12.91 -12.14 -14.31
CA CYS A 384 11.93 -11.24 -14.91
C CYS A 384 12.50 -10.71 -16.22
N GLY A 385 12.16 -11.36 -17.35
CA GLY A 385 12.75 -11.01 -18.64
C GLY A 385 14.28 -11.15 -18.62
N ASN A 386 14.97 -10.08 -18.92
CA ASN A 386 16.44 -10.02 -18.95
C ASN A 386 17.06 -9.72 -17.57
N LYS A 387 16.26 -9.56 -16.53
CA LYS A 387 16.73 -9.22 -15.19
C LYS A 387 16.40 -10.31 -14.18
N VAL A 388 17.24 -10.41 -13.14
CA VAL A 388 16.98 -11.26 -11.98
C VAL A 388 16.91 -10.39 -10.74
N PHE A 389 15.74 -10.38 -10.09
CA PHE A 389 15.52 -9.69 -8.82
C PHE A 389 15.83 -10.65 -7.68
N ILE A 390 16.83 -10.32 -6.87
CA ILE A 390 17.32 -11.16 -5.77
C ILE A 390 16.99 -10.44 -4.45
N PHE A 391 16.07 -11.00 -3.70
CA PHE A 391 15.74 -10.56 -2.34
C PHE A 391 16.53 -11.44 -1.37
N LYS A 392 17.28 -10.82 -0.46
CA LYS A 392 18.18 -11.56 0.42
C LYS A 392 18.40 -10.87 1.76
N ASP A 393 18.71 -11.69 2.74
CA ASP A 393 19.28 -11.24 4.01
C ASP A 393 20.76 -10.92 3.84
N VAL A 394 21.20 -9.81 4.46
CA VAL A 394 22.60 -9.41 4.55
C VAL A 394 22.84 -8.90 5.97
N GLY A 395 23.25 -9.78 6.86
CA GLY A 395 23.35 -9.47 8.28
C GLY A 395 22.04 -8.96 8.86
N ASP A 396 22.05 -7.78 9.46
CA ASP A 396 20.86 -7.19 10.09
C ASP A 396 19.86 -6.56 9.08
N LYS A 397 20.15 -6.61 7.79
CA LYS A 397 19.31 -6.00 6.73
C LYS A 397 18.73 -7.02 5.79
N PHE A 398 17.61 -6.66 5.20
CA PHE A 398 17.02 -7.33 4.05
C PHE A 398 17.04 -6.37 2.87
N GLU A 399 17.52 -6.82 1.72
CA GLU A 399 17.76 -5.96 0.58
C GLU A 399 17.39 -6.61 -0.76
N LEU A 400 17.20 -5.77 -1.77
CA LEU A 400 17.06 -6.14 -3.17
C LEU A 400 18.40 -5.94 -3.89
N VAL A 401 18.80 -6.91 -4.72
CA VAL A 401 19.84 -6.79 -5.73
C VAL A 401 19.24 -7.11 -7.08
N ILE A 402 19.52 -6.32 -8.09
CA ILE A 402 19.09 -6.56 -9.48
C ILE A 402 20.34 -6.91 -10.31
N LYS A 403 20.26 -8.00 -11.08
CA LYS A 403 21.28 -8.42 -12.02
C LYS A 403 20.68 -8.44 -13.42
N ASP A 404 21.48 -8.02 -14.40
CA ASP A 404 21.19 -8.15 -15.83
C ASP A 404 21.50 -9.55 -16.32
#